data_d25c5677511e3845f3031ce744053390
#
_entry.id   d25c5677511e3845f3031ce744053390
#
_cell.length_a   1.000
_cell.length_b   1.000
_cell.length_c   1.000
_cell.angle_alpha   90.00
_cell.angle_beta   90.00
_cell.angle_gamma   90.00
#
_symmetry.space_group_name_H-M   'P 1'
#
loop_
_entity.id
_entity.type
_entity.pdbx_description
1 polymer ?
#
loop_
_entity_poly.entity_id
_entity_poly.type
_entity_poly.pdbx_seq_one_letter_code
_entity_poly.pdbx_strand_id
1 'polypeptide(L)'
;MQRIGAVAAGVALAFCLGGCSTIDVATDYLPGTSFSAYKTFDFLPEQGLKNPFLRERAESAVTRELTAKGLTRVASGAALLVAMHGRFDTRTEIDTAGFGYRSRWGYWGAAGVHTTVREVPVGTLIVDLVDGDRRELVWQGRASAVVSRGGTPESRQERIDEAMAELFAKFPPAS
;
A
#
# COMPACT_ATOMS: atom_id res chain seq x y z
N MET A 1 60.13 6.01 -19.99
CA MET A 1 59.18 4.96 -20.33
C MET A 1 58.03 5.04 -19.33
N GLN A 2 56.96 5.72 -19.71
CA GLN A 2 55.83 6.08 -18.88
C GLN A 2 54.69 5.10 -19.20
N ARG A 3 54.21 4.35 -18.19
CA ARG A 3 53.05 3.50 -18.34
C ARG A 3 51.88 4.20 -17.66
N ILE A 4 50.94 4.66 -18.46
CA ILE A 4 49.68 5.27 -18.08
C ILE A 4 48.72 4.12 -17.74
N GLY A 5 48.33 4.01 -16.48
CA GLY A 5 47.30 3.10 -16.01
C GLY A 5 45.91 3.74 -16.19
N ALA A 6 45.07 3.16 -17.04
CA ALA A 6 43.69 3.57 -17.21
C ALA A 6 42.85 3.07 -16.05
N VAL A 7 42.29 4.02 -15.30
CA VAL A 7 41.28 3.74 -14.28
C VAL A 7 39.89 3.68 -14.94
N ALA A 8 39.35 2.46 -15.07
CA ALA A 8 37.99 2.25 -15.52
C ALA A 8 37.00 2.56 -14.39
N ALA A 9 36.36 3.71 -14.47
CA ALA A 9 35.25 4.05 -13.57
C ALA A 9 33.99 3.30 -14.02
N GLY A 10 33.67 2.22 -13.28
CA GLY A 10 32.42 1.48 -13.44
C GLY A 10 31.26 2.30 -12.84
N VAL A 11 30.43 2.91 -13.69
CA VAL A 11 29.16 3.52 -13.27
C VAL A 11 28.15 2.40 -13.05
N ALA A 12 27.88 2.08 -11.78
CA ALA A 12 26.80 1.19 -11.39
C ALA A 12 25.46 1.93 -11.60
N LEU A 13 24.82 1.65 -12.74
CA LEU A 13 23.47 2.12 -13.05
C LEU A 13 22.47 1.30 -12.19
N ALA A 14 22.08 1.84 -11.04
CA ALA A 14 21.02 1.29 -10.21
C ALA A 14 19.68 1.45 -10.97
N PHE A 15 19.24 0.40 -11.64
CA PHE A 15 17.91 0.29 -12.21
C PHE A 15 16.91 0.24 -11.05
N CYS A 16 16.27 1.36 -10.75
CA CYS A 16 15.04 1.38 -9.98
C CYS A 16 13.94 0.71 -10.82
N LEU A 17 13.75 -0.60 -10.60
CA LEU A 17 12.56 -1.32 -11.06
C LEU A 17 11.38 -0.79 -10.23
N GLY A 18 10.82 0.34 -10.63
CA GLY A 18 9.52 0.79 -10.18
C GLY A 18 8.47 -0.20 -10.69
N GLY A 19 8.22 -1.28 -9.95
CA GLY A 19 7.09 -2.15 -10.20
C GLY A 19 5.82 -1.30 -10.16
N CYS A 20 5.00 -1.36 -11.21
CA CYS A 20 3.66 -0.78 -11.17
C CYS A 20 2.86 -1.57 -10.14
N SER A 21 2.85 -1.10 -8.91
CA SER A 21 1.98 -1.64 -7.89
C SER A 21 0.52 -1.36 -8.26
N THR A 22 -0.31 -2.38 -8.12
CA THR A 22 -1.77 -2.27 -8.28
C THR A 22 -2.46 -1.90 -6.96
N ILE A 23 -1.69 -1.40 -5.99
CA ILE A 23 -2.18 -0.99 -4.67
C ILE A 23 -2.37 0.52 -4.67
N ASP A 24 -3.60 0.95 -4.34
CA ASP A 24 -3.94 2.36 -4.18
C ASP A 24 -3.81 2.76 -2.71
N VAL A 25 -2.94 3.75 -2.43
CA VAL A 25 -2.60 4.18 -1.08
C VAL A 25 -2.95 5.65 -0.87
N ALA A 26 -3.76 5.91 0.16
CA ALA A 26 -4.09 7.25 0.64
C ALA A 26 -3.78 7.39 2.13
N THR A 27 -3.33 8.57 2.54
CA THR A 27 -3.03 8.88 3.95
C THR A 27 -3.59 10.24 4.32
N ASP A 28 -3.94 10.36 5.61
CA ASP A 28 -4.34 11.62 6.23
C ASP A 28 -3.73 11.72 7.63
N TYR A 29 -3.53 12.90 8.15
CA TYR A 29 -2.92 13.09 9.46
C TYR A 29 -3.33 14.41 10.10
N LEU A 30 -3.23 14.46 11.44
CA LEU A 30 -3.51 15.65 12.22
C LEU A 30 -2.35 16.66 12.07
N PRO A 31 -2.59 17.85 11.49
CA PRO A 31 -1.55 18.87 11.34
C PRO A 31 -0.97 19.30 12.69
N GLY A 32 0.33 19.55 12.71
CA GLY A 32 1.05 19.95 13.94
C GLY A 32 1.45 18.78 14.85
N THR A 33 1.18 17.54 14.46
CA THR A 33 1.63 16.36 15.21
C THR A 33 3.14 16.16 15.08
N SER A 34 3.84 16.05 16.21
CA SER A 34 5.26 15.71 16.24
C SER A 34 5.45 14.20 16.24
N PHE A 35 5.48 13.57 15.07
CA PHE A 35 5.59 12.11 14.93
C PHE A 35 6.91 11.57 15.48
N SER A 36 7.97 12.36 15.50
CA SER A 36 9.27 11.97 16.06
C SER A 36 9.25 11.75 17.57
N ALA A 37 8.24 12.25 18.28
CA ALA A 37 8.07 12.06 19.71
C ALA A 37 7.61 10.64 20.06
N TYR A 38 6.91 9.96 19.16
CA TYR A 38 6.42 8.59 19.37
C TYR A 38 7.56 7.59 19.21
N LYS A 39 7.78 6.76 20.25
CA LYS A 39 8.84 5.72 20.28
C LYS A 39 8.28 4.33 20.47
N THR A 40 7.07 4.22 20.97
CA THR A 40 6.44 2.95 21.30
C THR A 40 5.06 2.84 20.69
N PHE A 41 4.65 1.61 20.38
CA PHE A 41 3.30 1.32 19.90
C PHE A 41 2.76 0.02 20.47
N ASP A 42 1.45 -0.14 20.44
CA ASP A 42 0.75 -1.40 20.66
C ASP A 42 -0.57 -1.42 19.88
N PHE A 43 -1.14 -2.60 19.72
CA PHE A 43 -2.41 -2.75 19.02
C PHE A 43 -3.59 -2.60 19.99
N LEU A 44 -4.67 -1.97 19.53
CA LEU A 44 -5.92 -1.97 20.27
C LEU A 44 -6.51 -3.40 20.28
N PRO A 45 -7.02 -3.88 21.43
CA PRO A 45 -7.60 -5.22 21.55
C PRO A 45 -8.82 -5.42 20.62
N GLU A 46 -9.65 -4.38 20.51
CA GLU A 46 -10.84 -4.38 19.66
C GLU A 46 -10.49 -3.76 18.30
N GLN A 47 -10.17 -4.63 17.36
CA GLN A 47 -9.90 -4.24 15.98
C GLN A 47 -11.07 -4.61 15.07
N GLY A 48 -11.30 -3.80 14.04
CA GLY A 48 -12.34 -4.05 13.04
C GLY A 48 -12.06 -5.24 12.09
N LEU A 49 -10.91 -5.91 12.23
CA LEU A 49 -10.55 -7.11 11.47
C LEU A 49 -11.12 -8.35 12.14
N LYS A 50 -12.30 -8.80 11.68
CA LYS A 50 -12.98 -9.98 12.24
C LYS A 50 -12.30 -11.30 11.87
N ASN A 51 -11.63 -11.37 10.72
CA ASN A 51 -10.93 -12.57 10.28
C ASN A 51 -9.58 -12.69 11.01
N PRO A 52 -9.37 -13.74 11.85
CA PRO A 52 -8.14 -13.86 12.66
C PRO A 52 -6.89 -14.02 11.80
N PHE A 53 -6.94 -14.72 10.68
CA PHE A 53 -5.79 -14.88 9.79
C PHE A 53 -5.39 -13.56 9.12
N LEU A 54 -6.38 -12.75 8.72
CA LEU A 54 -6.11 -11.44 8.15
C LEU A 54 -5.51 -10.51 9.20
N ARG A 55 -6.03 -10.55 10.43
CA ARG A 55 -5.52 -9.75 11.55
C ARG A 55 -4.06 -10.08 11.84
N GLU A 56 -3.74 -11.36 12.03
CA GLU A 56 -2.37 -11.81 12.33
C GLU A 56 -1.37 -11.35 11.25
N ARG A 57 -1.73 -11.50 9.98
CA ARG A 57 -0.90 -11.06 8.86
C ARG A 57 -0.71 -9.54 8.85
N ALA A 58 -1.79 -8.79 9.05
CA ALA A 58 -1.73 -7.33 9.08
C ALA A 58 -0.93 -6.82 10.29
N GLU A 59 -1.12 -7.40 11.49
CA GLU A 59 -0.33 -7.06 12.68
C GLU A 59 1.16 -7.34 12.48
N SER A 60 1.51 -8.48 11.88
CA SER A 60 2.90 -8.81 11.54
C SER A 60 3.51 -7.79 10.58
N ALA A 61 2.80 -7.45 9.51
CA ALA A 61 3.26 -6.48 8.53
C ALA A 61 3.43 -5.08 9.15
N VAL A 62 2.43 -4.58 9.88
CA VAL A 62 2.49 -3.27 10.56
C VAL A 62 3.59 -3.23 11.60
N THR A 63 3.78 -4.31 12.37
CA THR A 63 4.87 -4.41 13.35
C THR A 63 6.22 -4.24 12.67
N ARG A 64 6.45 -4.93 11.55
CA ARG A 64 7.69 -4.82 10.78
C ARG A 64 7.94 -3.39 10.31
N GLU A 65 6.91 -2.75 9.73
CA GLU A 65 7.03 -1.40 9.19
C GLU A 65 7.29 -0.34 10.28
N LEU A 66 6.56 -0.39 11.40
CA LEU A 66 6.77 0.55 12.51
C LEU A 66 8.13 0.32 13.19
N THR A 67 8.57 -0.94 13.31
CA THR A 67 9.89 -1.26 13.86
C THR A 67 11.01 -0.76 12.94
N ALA A 68 10.87 -0.90 11.63
CA ALA A 68 11.83 -0.35 10.67
C ALA A 68 11.95 1.18 10.75
N LYS A 69 10.91 1.85 11.25
CA LYS A 69 10.89 3.30 11.51
C LYS A 69 11.37 3.68 12.93
N GLY A 70 11.85 2.72 13.70
CA GLY A 70 12.45 2.93 15.02
C GLY A 70 11.45 2.96 16.18
N LEU A 71 10.20 2.53 15.97
CA LEU A 71 9.25 2.32 17.07
C LEU A 71 9.39 0.92 17.65
N THR A 72 9.15 0.79 18.96
CA THR A 72 9.19 -0.49 19.67
C THR A 72 7.79 -0.88 20.13
N ARG A 73 7.38 -2.13 19.87
CA ARG A 73 6.12 -2.64 20.42
C ARG A 73 6.27 -2.89 21.91
N VAL A 74 5.29 -2.45 22.70
CA VAL A 74 5.22 -2.62 24.15
C VAL A 74 3.87 -3.22 24.53
N ALA A 75 3.81 -3.94 25.66
CA ALA A 75 2.57 -4.59 26.11
C ALA A 75 1.61 -3.65 26.83
N SER A 76 2.06 -2.45 27.24
CA SER A 76 1.24 -1.44 27.91
C SER A 76 1.90 -0.07 27.87
N GLY A 77 1.12 0.99 27.99
CA GLY A 77 1.64 2.37 28.03
C GLY A 77 2.28 2.79 26.70
N ALA A 78 1.80 2.28 25.58
CA ALA A 78 2.27 2.66 24.27
C ALA A 78 1.90 4.12 23.95
N ALA A 79 2.87 4.86 23.40
CA ALA A 79 2.66 6.23 22.96
C ALA A 79 1.73 6.32 21.73
N LEU A 80 1.76 5.29 20.87
CA LEU A 80 0.80 5.12 19.77
C LEU A 80 0.01 3.83 19.95
N LEU A 81 -1.29 3.91 19.70
CA LEU A 81 -2.19 2.77 19.63
C LEU A 81 -2.59 2.55 18.18
N VAL A 82 -2.45 1.31 17.71
CA VAL A 82 -2.76 0.92 16.34
C VAL A 82 -4.13 0.27 16.30
N ALA A 83 -5.05 0.81 15.53
CA ALA A 83 -6.32 0.16 15.17
C ALA A 83 -6.31 -0.21 13.69
N MET A 84 -6.87 -1.36 13.36
CA MET A 84 -6.96 -1.82 11.97
C MET A 84 -8.38 -2.20 11.60
N HIS A 85 -8.80 -1.80 10.41
CA HIS A 85 -10.12 -2.08 9.87
C HIS A 85 -9.98 -2.69 8.49
N GLY A 86 -10.88 -3.63 8.17
CA GLY A 86 -10.96 -4.24 6.84
C GLY A 86 -12.31 -3.96 6.20
N ARG A 87 -12.29 -3.58 4.93
CA ARG A 87 -13.47 -3.39 4.11
C ARG A 87 -13.35 -4.16 2.80
N PHE A 88 -14.45 -4.74 2.34
CA PHE A 88 -14.55 -5.38 1.03
C PHE A 88 -15.67 -4.72 0.25
N ASP A 89 -15.31 -4.24 -0.93
CA ASP A 89 -16.21 -3.59 -1.86
C ASP A 89 -16.12 -4.25 -3.24
N THR A 90 -17.05 -3.94 -4.12
CA THR A 90 -16.99 -4.34 -5.53
C THR A 90 -16.84 -3.06 -6.36
N ARG A 91 -15.81 -3.02 -7.20
CA ARG A 91 -15.62 -1.94 -8.18
C ARG A 91 -16.10 -2.41 -9.54
N THR A 92 -16.86 -1.58 -10.20
CA THR A 92 -17.25 -1.81 -11.59
C THR A 92 -16.20 -1.18 -12.51
N GLU A 93 -15.55 -2.01 -13.32
CA GLU A 93 -14.63 -1.57 -14.38
C GLU A 93 -15.35 -1.66 -15.72
N ILE A 94 -15.28 -0.57 -16.48
CA ILE A 94 -15.87 -0.47 -17.80
C ILE A 94 -14.74 -0.28 -18.81
N ASP A 95 -14.43 -1.36 -19.54
CA ASP A 95 -13.47 -1.34 -20.63
C ASP A 95 -14.20 -1.10 -21.94
N THR A 96 -13.84 0.00 -22.62
CA THR A 96 -14.38 0.31 -23.94
C THR A 96 -13.27 0.21 -24.98
N ALA A 97 -13.32 -0.84 -25.80
CA ALA A 97 -12.40 -1.03 -26.91
C ALA A 97 -13.11 -0.67 -28.23
N GLY A 98 -12.59 0.35 -28.91
CA GLY A 98 -13.03 0.72 -30.26
C GLY A 98 -12.01 0.27 -31.29
N PHE A 99 -12.43 -0.48 -32.30
CA PHE A 99 -11.59 -0.82 -33.46
C PHE A 99 -11.96 0.10 -34.63
N GLY A 100 -11.08 1.06 -34.93
CA GLY A 100 -11.14 1.81 -36.17
C GLY A 100 -10.13 1.24 -37.16
N TYR A 101 -10.56 0.80 -38.35
CA TYR A 101 -9.60 0.53 -39.40
C TYR A 101 -9.75 1.55 -40.54
N ARG A 102 -8.62 1.98 -41.05
CA ARG A 102 -8.55 2.95 -42.15
C ARG A 102 -8.48 2.18 -43.47
N SER A 103 -9.54 2.22 -44.26
CA SER A 103 -9.49 1.64 -45.59
C SER A 103 -8.71 2.57 -46.52
N ARG A 104 -8.02 1.97 -47.50
CA ARG A 104 -7.19 2.68 -48.52
C ARG A 104 -8.05 3.63 -49.41
N TRP A 105 -9.36 3.59 -49.26
CA TRP A 105 -10.33 4.38 -50.04
C TRP A 105 -11.03 5.46 -49.23
N GLY A 106 -10.54 5.80 -48.08
CA GLY A 106 -11.01 6.94 -47.30
C GLY A 106 -12.40 6.81 -46.68
N TYR A 107 -12.99 5.63 -46.68
CA TYR A 107 -14.27 5.35 -46.05
C TYR A 107 -14.12 5.04 -44.60
N TRP A 108 -14.75 5.80 -43.73
CA TRP A 108 -14.79 5.52 -42.28
C TRP A 108 -15.90 4.49 -42.05
N GLY A 109 -15.52 3.22 -41.96
CA GLY A 109 -16.40 2.20 -41.46
C GLY A 109 -16.58 2.35 -39.97
N ALA A 110 -17.82 2.40 -39.50
CA ALA A 110 -18.15 2.34 -38.08
C ALA A 110 -17.74 0.95 -37.58
N ALA A 111 -16.58 0.85 -36.94
CA ALA A 111 -16.18 -0.35 -36.25
C ALA A 111 -16.91 -0.39 -34.89
N GLY A 112 -17.41 -1.56 -34.55
CA GLY A 112 -18.20 -1.76 -33.33
C GLY A 112 -17.42 -1.37 -32.08
N VAL A 113 -18.06 -0.64 -31.21
CA VAL A 113 -17.57 -0.38 -29.85
C VAL A 113 -17.98 -1.57 -29.01
N HIS A 114 -17.01 -2.29 -28.48
CA HIS A 114 -17.24 -3.35 -27.52
C HIS A 114 -17.03 -2.82 -26.11
N THR A 115 -18.09 -2.76 -25.32
CA THR A 115 -18.04 -2.33 -23.93
C THR A 115 -18.14 -3.59 -23.06
N THR A 116 -17.09 -3.87 -22.28
CA THR A 116 -17.09 -4.93 -21.30
C THR A 116 -17.23 -4.30 -19.92
N VAL A 117 -18.25 -4.73 -19.19
CA VAL A 117 -18.44 -4.38 -17.78
C VAL A 117 -17.95 -5.53 -16.94
N ARG A 118 -16.99 -5.28 -16.06
CA ARG A 118 -16.43 -6.27 -15.13
C ARG A 118 -16.57 -5.77 -13.71
N GLU A 119 -17.07 -6.63 -12.83
CA GLU A 119 -17.04 -6.41 -11.39
C GLU A 119 -15.80 -7.05 -10.80
N VAL A 120 -14.96 -6.23 -10.13
CA VAL A 120 -13.75 -6.70 -9.46
C VAL A 120 -13.87 -6.48 -7.96
N PRO A 121 -13.63 -7.51 -7.13
CA PRO A 121 -13.63 -7.35 -5.69
C PRO A 121 -12.39 -6.57 -5.24
N VAL A 122 -12.59 -5.53 -4.43
CA VAL A 122 -11.53 -4.70 -3.85
C VAL A 122 -11.52 -4.88 -2.34
N GLY A 123 -10.37 -5.24 -1.81
CA GLY A 123 -10.10 -5.23 -0.37
C GLY A 123 -9.39 -3.95 0.03
N THR A 124 -9.84 -3.34 1.12
CA THR A 124 -9.21 -2.16 1.70
C THR A 124 -8.81 -2.47 3.14
N LEU A 125 -7.54 -2.23 3.46
CA LEU A 125 -7.03 -2.19 4.83
C LEU A 125 -6.85 -0.74 5.25
N ILE A 126 -7.38 -0.39 6.42
CA ILE A 126 -7.24 0.91 7.05
C ILE A 126 -6.45 0.72 8.33
N VAL A 127 -5.42 1.52 8.51
CA VAL A 127 -4.58 1.56 9.71
C VAL A 127 -4.68 2.94 10.32
N ASP A 128 -5.16 2.99 11.55
CA ASP A 128 -5.29 4.21 12.34
C ASP A 128 -4.21 4.22 13.43
N LEU A 129 -3.45 5.31 13.51
CA LEU A 129 -2.53 5.58 14.60
C LEU A 129 -3.16 6.62 15.53
N VAL A 130 -3.38 6.22 16.78
CA VAL A 130 -4.05 7.01 17.80
C VAL A 130 -3.03 7.36 18.88
N ASP A 131 -2.96 8.61 19.29
CA ASP A 131 -2.16 9.04 20.45
C ASP A 131 -2.65 8.32 21.70
N GLY A 132 -1.74 7.63 22.39
CA GLY A 132 -2.07 6.77 23.54
C GLY A 132 -2.62 7.54 24.73
N ASP A 133 -2.14 8.76 24.97
CA ASP A 133 -2.54 9.61 26.10
C ASP A 133 -3.79 10.41 25.80
N ARG A 134 -3.82 11.08 24.64
CA ARG A 134 -4.94 11.97 24.23
C ARG A 134 -6.12 11.23 23.65
N ARG A 135 -5.94 9.96 23.22
CA ARG A 135 -6.96 9.16 22.52
C ARG A 135 -7.46 9.84 21.24
N GLU A 136 -6.58 10.53 20.56
CA GLU A 136 -6.85 11.29 19.36
C GLU A 136 -6.21 10.61 18.15
N LEU A 137 -6.95 10.51 17.04
CA LEU A 137 -6.42 10.00 15.78
C LEU A 137 -5.38 10.99 15.23
N VAL A 138 -4.13 10.55 15.11
CA VAL A 138 -3.03 11.41 14.65
C VAL A 138 -2.59 11.08 13.22
N TRP A 139 -2.84 9.87 12.75
CA TRP A 139 -2.57 9.47 11.37
C TRP A 139 -3.48 8.31 10.97
N GLN A 140 -3.94 8.37 9.73
CA GLN A 140 -4.71 7.30 9.10
C GLN A 140 -4.09 6.94 7.76
N GLY A 141 -3.95 5.66 7.51
CA GLY A 141 -3.52 5.13 6.23
C GLY A 141 -4.53 4.14 5.67
N ARG A 142 -4.73 4.18 4.35
CA ARG A 142 -5.62 3.27 3.64
C ARG A 142 -4.88 2.67 2.45
N ALA A 143 -4.89 1.35 2.35
CA ALA A 143 -4.38 0.60 1.21
C ALA A 143 -5.49 -0.24 0.60
N SER A 144 -5.74 -0.07 -0.70
CA SER A 144 -6.79 -0.76 -1.45
C SER A 144 -6.19 -1.52 -2.62
N ALA A 145 -6.59 -2.78 -2.79
CA ALA A 145 -6.14 -3.62 -3.89
C ALA A 145 -7.24 -4.55 -4.38
N VAL A 146 -7.16 -4.97 -5.65
CA VAL A 146 -8.02 -6.02 -6.18
C VAL A 146 -7.71 -7.34 -5.47
N VAL A 147 -8.75 -8.00 -4.97
CA VAL A 147 -8.64 -9.28 -4.26
C VAL A 147 -8.87 -10.43 -5.22
N SER A 148 -7.85 -11.26 -5.42
CA SER A 148 -8.00 -12.52 -6.14
C SER A 148 -8.75 -13.53 -5.28
N ARG A 149 -9.77 -14.20 -5.83
CA ARG A 149 -10.50 -15.27 -5.14
C ARG A 149 -9.66 -16.54 -4.91
N GLY A 150 -8.52 -16.65 -5.58
CA GLY A 150 -7.52 -17.70 -5.40
C GLY A 150 -6.27 -17.22 -4.68
N GLY A 151 -5.33 -18.14 -4.47
CA GLY A 151 -4.02 -17.84 -3.88
C GLY A 151 -3.72 -18.66 -2.63
N THR A 152 -2.42 -18.90 -2.42
CA THR A 152 -1.91 -19.61 -1.24
C THR A 152 -1.87 -18.68 -0.02
N PRO A 153 -1.74 -19.21 1.19
CA PRO A 153 -1.51 -18.40 2.37
C PRO A 153 -0.32 -17.44 2.24
N GLU A 154 0.76 -17.90 1.57
CA GLU A 154 1.99 -17.15 1.33
C GLU A 154 1.75 -15.96 0.40
N SER A 155 1.09 -16.16 -0.73
CA SER A 155 0.78 -15.09 -1.67
C SER A 155 -0.16 -14.03 -1.07
N ARG A 156 -1.01 -14.41 -0.12
CA ARG A 156 -1.83 -13.47 0.65
C ARG A 156 -1.01 -12.67 1.65
N GLN A 157 -0.01 -13.30 2.27
CA GLN A 157 0.92 -12.60 3.16
C GLN A 157 1.75 -11.57 2.37
N GLU A 158 2.35 -11.99 1.26
CA GLU A 158 3.14 -11.11 0.40
C GLU A 158 2.37 -9.87 -0.04
N ARG A 159 1.11 -10.04 -0.44
CA ARG A 159 0.26 -8.91 -0.84
C ARG A 159 -0.06 -7.96 0.31
N ILE A 160 -0.26 -8.47 1.52
CA ILE A 160 -0.46 -7.63 2.71
C ILE A 160 0.84 -6.91 3.06
N ASP A 161 1.97 -7.59 2.97
CA ASP A 161 3.29 -7.03 3.20
C ASP A 161 3.59 -5.88 2.23
N GLU A 162 3.33 -6.08 0.96
CA GLU A 162 3.47 -5.06 -0.09
C GLU A 162 2.55 -3.85 0.21
N ALA A 163 1.27 -4.11 0.54
CA ALA A 163 0.32 -3.04 0.85
C ALA A 163 0.75 -2.22 2.06
N MET A 164 1.25 -2.85 3.11
CA MET A 164 1.73 -2.15 4.30
C MET A 164 3.04 -1.41 4.04
N ALA A 165 3.97 -1.98 3.27
CA ALA A 165 5.21 -1.31 2.90
C ALA A 165 4.92 -0.01 2.11
N GLU A 166 4.03 -0.04 1.12
CA GLU A 166 3.64 1.16 0.37
C GLU A 166 2.90 2.18 1.24
N LEU A 167 2.02 1.71 2.12
CA LEU A 167 1.28 2.57 3.03
C LEU A 167 2.24 3.31 3.97
N PHE A 168 3.12 2.57 4.63
CA PHE A 168 4.07 3.12 5.59
C PHE A 168 5.25 3.85 4.94
N ALA A 169 5.47 3.71 3.64
CA ALA A 169 6.38 4.60 2.92
C ALA A 169 5.95 6.09 3.02
N LYS A 170 4.65 6.35 3.28
CA LYS A 170 4.10 7.70 3.51
C LYS A 170 4.01 8.09 5.00
N PHE A 171 4.55 7.28 5.90
CA PHE A 171 4.64 7.57 7.34
C PHE A 171 6.11 7.66 7.79
N PRO A 172 6.51 8.63 8.63
CA PRO A 172 5.71 9.82 8.98
C PRO A 172 5.50 10.73 7.76
N PRO A 173 4.44 11.56 7.76
CA PRO A 173 4.25 12.52 6.69
C PRO A 173 5.42 13.50 6.63
N ALA A 174 5.77 13.98 5.44
CA ALA A 174 6.76 15.02 5.26
C ALA A 174 6.25 16.30 5.92
N SER A 175 7.10 16.89 6.80
CA SER A 175 6.84 18.16 7.49
C SER A 175 6.99 19.34 6.53
#